data_b5e48d54a531519a32891571d1d0a6dc
#
_entry.id   b5e48d54a531519a32891571d1d0a6dc
#
_cell.length_a   1.000
_cell.length_b   1.000
_cell.length_c   1.000
_cell.angle_alpha   90.00
_cell.angle_beta   90.00
_cell.angle_gamma   90.00
#
_symmetry.space_group_name_H-M   'P 1'
#
loop_
_entity.id
_entity.type
_entity.pdbx_description
1 polymer ?
#
loop_
_entity_poly.entity_id
_entity_poly.type
_entity_poly.pdbx_seq_one_letter_code
_entity_poly.pdbx_strand_id
1 'polypeptide(L)'
;MTISTVCGFLPQIAISLFAGVWIDRYDRKKMIMLSDGVIAIATLVLASLFLTGYKSIWLLFIVLLIRSAGTGVQTPAVNALIPQIVPKEYLMKVNGINSSITSLIMFLSPAASAAILSIASIETTFFIDVITAMFGISIMFVIQVEGHVNVESKQKSNLQGIKEGFSYLKENVFIKRLILLLIIVMILISPAAFLTPLMVTRSFGAEMWRLTASEMTFSAGAAAGGVLIAAWGGFPNRMHTTALACALYGLLMIGLGIAPIFTMYLVFNFLIGITMPCFNTPVTVLLQEKVEPSMHGRMFSLVQIANSCALPLGMIIFGPLSDMFSVEVLLIYAGIFVLFCAMYVVLSKRFEV
;
A
#
# COMPACT_ATOMS: atom_id res chain seq x y z
N MET A 1 17.65 13.59 -0.26
CA MET A 1 16.50 12.76 -0.67
C MET A 1 16.79 11.27 -0.57
N THR A 2 17.86 10.72 -1.15
CA THR A 2 18.17 9.27 -1.14
C THR A 2 18.18 8.64 0.26
N ILE A 3 18.83 9.26 1.26
CA ILE A 3 18.90 8.75 2.63
C ILE A 3 17.50 8.68 3.25
N SER A 4 16.67 9.71 3.07
CA SER A 4 15.29 9.72 3.60
C SER A 4 14.46 8.58 3.02
N THR A 5 14.60 8.31 1.71
CA THR A 5 13.89 7.21 1.05
C THR A 5 14.34 5.85 1.60
N VAL A 6 15.64 5.65 1.76
CA VAL A 6 16.18 4.41 2.34
C VAL A 6 15.71 4.23 3.79
N CYS A 7 15.75 5.28 4.61
CA CYS A 7 15.24 5.24 5.99
C CYS A 7 13.72 4.99 6.05
N GLY A 8 12.97 5.42 5.02
CA GLY A 8 11.52 5.23 4.96
C GLY A 8 11.10 3.81 4.55
N PHE A 9 11.86 3.11 3.72
CA PHE A 9 11.44 1.81 3.17
C PHE A 9 12.22 0.61 3.74
N LEU A 10 13.53 0.73 3.94
CA LEU A 10 14.36 -0.40 4.32
C LEU A 10 13.99 -1.02 5.67
N PRO A 11 13.77 -0.24 6.76
CA PRO A 11 13.35 -0.80 8.04
C PRO A 11 11.97 -1.46 7.96
N GLN A 12 11.03 -0.87 7.21
CA GLN A 12 9.70 -1.44 7.00
C GLN A 12 9.78 -2.83 6.37
N ILE A 13 10.58 -3.00 5.31
CA ILE A 13 10.78 -4.29 4.64
C ILE A 13 11.43 -5.30 5.59
N ALA A 14 12.52 -4.90 6.27
CA ALA A 14 13.26 -5.77 7.18
C ALA A 14 12.39 -6.25 8.36
N ILE A 15 11.65 -5.33 8.98
CA ILE A 15 10.79 -5.65 10.14
C ILE A 15 9.56 -6.45 9.71
N SER A 16 8.98 -6.19 8.53
CA SER A 16 7.80 -6.92 8.04
C SER A 16 8.05 -8.43 7.95
N LEU A 17 9.26 -8.89 7.66
CA LEU A 17 9.61 -10.31 7.68
C LEU A 17 9.36 -10.97 9.05
N PHE A 18 9.70 -10.27 10.13
CA PHE A 18 9.54 -10.75 11.50
C PHE A 18 8.13 -10.46 12.03
N ALA A 19 7.58 -9.32 11.64
CA ALA A 19 6.26 -8.85 12.06
C ALA A 19 5.17 -9.87 11.76
N GLY A 20 5.22 -10.55 10.60
CA GLY A 20 4.27 -11.60 10.26
C GLY A 20 4.19 -12.72 11.29
N VAL A 21 5.35 -13.15 11.80
CA VAL A 21 5.42 -14.18 12.84
C VAL A 21 4.91 -13.65 14.19
N TRP A 22 5.24 -12.40 14.54
CA TRP A 22 4.78 -11.77 15.79
C TRP A 22 3.26 -11.56 15.80
N ILE A 23 2.67 -11.12 14.68
CA ILE A 23 1.24 -10.87 14.51
C ILE A 23 0.42 -12.16 14.65
N ASP A 24 0.98 -13.30 14.22
CA ASP A 24 0.33 -14.61 14.39
C ASP A 24 0.49 -15.17 15.79
N ARG A 25 1.52 -14.75 16.55
CA ARG A 25 1.83 -15.23 17.91
C ARG A 25 1.19 -14.40 19.03
N TYR A 26 1.11 -13.10 18.79
CA TYR A 26 0.66 -12.15 19.79
C TYR A 26 -0.71 -11.57 19.42
N ASP A 27 -1.33 -10.94 20.41
CA ASP A 27 -2.58 -10.22 20.22
C ASP A 27 -2.39 -9.07 19.20
N ARG A 28 -3.10 -9.14 18.09
CA ARG A 28 -3.01 -8.19 16.97
C ARG A 28 -3.32 -6.76 17.39
N LYS A 29 -4.35 -6.58 18.27
CA LYS A 29 -4.70 -5.30 18.84
C LYS A 29 -3.53 -4.69 19.62
N LYS A 30 -2.87 -5.50 20.49
CA LYS A 30 -1.71 -5.04 21.26
C LYS A 30 -0.52 -4.70 20.37
N MET A 31 -0.31 -5.45 19.27
CA MET A 31 0.76 -5.17 18.31
C MET A 31 0.55 -3.84 17.60
N ILE A 32 -0.70 -3.52 17.20
CA ILE A 32 -1.05 -2.23 16.60
C ILE A 32 -0.81 -1.10 17.61
N MET A 33 -1.36 -1.22 18.82
CA MET A 33 -1.20 -0.20 19.86
C MET A 33 0.26 0.02 20.25
N LEU A 34 1.08 -1.05 20.29
CA LEU A 34 2.50 -0.96 20.60
C LEU A 34 3.27 -0.23 19.50
N SER A 35 3.03 -0.57 18.23
CA SER A 35 3.69 0.09 17.11
C SER A 35 3.32 1.58 17.02
N ASP A 36 2.04 1.92 17.16
CA ASP A 36 1.60 3.31 17.19
C ASP A 36 2.16 4.07 18.39
N GLY A 37 2.21 3.43 19.56
CA GLY A 37 2.80 4.00 20.79
C GLY A 37 4.29 4.30 20.65
N VAL A 38 5.07 3.38 20.07
CA VAL A 38 6.51 3.57 19.82
C VAL A 38 6.72 4.73 18.82
N ILE A 39 5.93 4.80 17.76
CA ILE A 39 5.99 5.91 16.80
C ILE A 39 5.65 7.24 17.49
N ALA A 40 4.56 7.29 18.27
CA ALA A 40 4.13 8.50 18.98
C ALA A 40 5.18 8.99 19.98
N ILE A 41 5.78 8.08 20.77
CA ILE A 41 6.84 8.43 21.74
C ILE A 41 8.08 8.97 20.99
N ALA A 42 8.51 8.32 19.91
CA ALA A 42 9.66 8.79 19.13
C ALA A 42 9.40 10.19 18.54
N THR A 43 8.19 10.43 18.02
CA THR A 43 7.78 11.73 17.49
C THR A 43 7.68 12.78 18.60
N LEU A 44 7.17 12.43 19.78
CA LEU A 44 7.10 13.34 20.93
C LEU A 44 8.49 13.75 21.42
N VAL A 45 9.43 12.81 21.49
CA VAL A 45 10.84 13.11 21.85
C VAL A 45 11.45 14.06 20.82
N LEU A 46 11.23 13.81 19.51
CA LEU A 46 11.69 14.72 18.46
C LEU A 46 11.09 16.13 18.61
N ALA A 47 9.77 16.22 18.81
CA ALA A 47 9.09 17.50 19.00
C ALA A 47 9.66 18.27 20.19
N SER A 48 9.89 17.58 21.33
CA SER A 48 10.44 18.17 22.54
C SER A 48 11.87 18.69 22.33
N LEU A 49 12.73 17.94 21.65
CA LEU A 49 14.10 18.36 21.33
C LEU A 49 14.12 19.55 20.36
N PHE A 50 13.24 19.59 19.39
CA PHE A 50 13.13 20.72 18.46
C PHE A 50 12.66 22.00 19.17
N LEU A 51 11.75 21.90 20.15
CA LEU A 51 11.32 23.03 20.96
C LEU A 51 12.47 23.61 21.83
N THR A 52 13.40 22.77 22.30
CA THR A 52 14.59 23.24 23.03
C THR A 52 15.66 23.87 22.14
N GLY A 53 15.40 23.93 20.82
CA GLY A 53 16.33 24.49 19.84
C GLY A 53 17.35 23.49 19.28
N TYR A 54 17.35 22.23 19.74
CA TYR A 54 18.24 21.20 19.23
C TYR A 54 17.67 20.57 17.94
N LYS A 55 17.89 21.28 16.80
CA LYS A 55 17.38 20.89 15.47
C LYS A 55 18.45 20.13 14.68
N SER A 56 18.51 18.80 14.84
CA SER A 56 19.44 17.95 14.11
C SER A 56 18.72 17.11 13.06
N ILE A 57 19.24 17.10 11.84
CA ILE A 57 18.73 16.27 10.73
C ILE A 57 18.85 14.77 11.05
N TRP A 58 19.84 14.38 11.85
CA TRP A 58 20.04 12.98 12.24
C TRP A 58 18.91 12.46 13.13
N LEU A 59 18.34 13.33 13.99
CA LEU A 59 17.15 12.98 14.78
C LEU A 59 15.95 12.67 13.87
N LEU A 60 15.77 13.46 12.80
CA LEU A 60 14.72 13.19 11.81
C LEU A 60 14.90 11.82 11.16
N PHE A 61 16.14 11.46 10.79
CA PHE A 61 16.40 10.15 10.21
C PHE A 61 16.15 9.01 11.19
N ILE A 62 16.53 9.17 12.46
CA ILE A 62 16.26 8.16 13.51
C ILE A 62 14.76 7.97 13.69
N VAL A 63 14.00 9.05 13.81
CA VAL A 63 12.54 8.95 13.94
C VAL A 63 11.90 8.36 12.67
N LEU A 64 12.41 8.69 11.49
CA LEU A 64 11.96 8.09 10.23
C LEU A 64 12.19 6.57 10.21
N LEU A 65 13.35 6.09 10.68
CA LEU A 65 13.65 4.66 10.83
C LEU A 65 12.66 3.97 11.78
N ILE A 66 12.36 4.59 12.93
CA ILE A 66 11.42 4.06 13.92
C ILE A 66 10.00 4.02 13.35
N ARG A 67 9.55 5.09 12.69
CA ARG A 67 8.24 5.16 12.02
C ARG A 67 8.10 4.08 10.94
N SER A 68 9.12 3.94 10.11
CA SER A 68 9.16 2.93 9.05
C SER A 68 9.09 1.51 9.63
N ALA A 69 9.85 1.22 10.68
CA ALA A 69 9.80 -0.05 11.38
C ALA A 69 8.41 -0.32 12.01
N GLY A 70 7.81 0.69 12.66
CA GLY A 70 6.47 0.61 13.23
C GLY A 70 5.40 0.34 12.18
N THR A 71 5.44 1.02 11.03
CA THR A 71 4.54 0.78 9.89
C THR A 71 4.68 -0.65 9.35
N GLY A 72 5.91 -1.21 9.34
CA GLY A 72 6.17 -2.60 8.96
C GLY A 72 5.49 -3.63 9.84
N VAL A 73 5.12 -3.28 11.07
CA VAL A 73 4.31 -4.12 11.98
C VAL A 73 2.83 -3.76 11.89
N GLN A 74 2.49 -2.49 11.95
CA GLN A 74 1.12 -1.98 12.04
C GLN A 74 0.28 -2.39 10.83
N THR A 75 0.75 -2.15 9.60
CA THR A 75 -0.03 -2.40 8.39
C THR A 75 -0.46 -3.86 8.23
N PRO A 76 0.42 -4.87 8.32
CA PRO A 76 -0.01 -6.26 8.25
C PRO A 76 -0.86 -6.68 9.45
N ALA A 77 -0.64 -6.08 10.65
CA ALA A 77 -1.46 -6.36 11.82
C ALA A 77 -2.91 -5.87 11.65
N VAL A 78 -3.12 -4.67 11.09
CA VAL A 78 -4.44 -4.13 10.77
C VAL A 78 -5.14 -5.02 9.73
N ASN A 79 -4.46 -5.39 8.65
CA ASN A 79 -5.03 -6.26 7.61
C ASN A 79 -5.42 -7.65 8.15
N ALA A 80 -4.65 -8.17 9.11
CA ALA A 80 -4.96 -9.42 9.78
C ALA A 80 -6.07 -9.29 10.84
N LEU A 81 -6.25 -8.09 11.44
CA LEU A 81 -7.28 -7.82 12.44
C LEU A 81 -8.67 -7.68 11.81
N ILE A 82 -8.78 -7.02 10.66
CA ILE A 82 -10.05 -6.74 9.97
C ILE A 82 -10.94 -8.01 9.89
N PRO A 83 -10.48 -9.18 9.41
CA PRO A 83 -11.31 -10.37 9.31
C PRO A 83 -11.66 -11.01 10.66
N GLN A 84 -11.12 -10.55 11.78
CA GLN A 84 -11.53 -10.98 13.12
C GLN A 84 -12.74 -10.20 13.65
N ILE A 85 -12.88 -8.94 13.23
CA ILE A 85 -13.90 -8.01 13.73
C ILE A 85 -15.00 -7.74 12.72
N VAL A 86 -14.80 -8.12 11.45
CA VAL A 86 -15.73 -7.87 10.34
C VAL A 86 -16.23 -9.18 9.77
N PRO A 87 -17.56 -9.40 9.69
CA PRO A 87 -18.12 -10.55 8.99
C PRO A 87 -17.68 -10.60 7.52
N LYS A 88 -17.52 -11.81 6.97
CA LYS A 88 -17.01 -12.03 5.61
C LYS A 88 -17.78 -11.26 4.53
N GLU A 89 -19.09 -11.12 4.70
CA GLU A 89 -19.99 -10.42 3.79
C GLU A 89 -19.65 -8.93 3.65
N TYR A 90 -19.08 -8.31 4.69
CA TYR A 90 -18.74 -6.88 4.72
C TYR A 90 -17.26 -6.58 4.45
N LEU A 91 -16.40 -7.60 4.30
CA LEU A 91 -14.95 -7.40 4.08
C LEU A 91 -14.68 -6.52 2.86
N MET A 92 -15.40 -6.74 1.75
CA MET A 92 -15.25 -5.94 0.53
C MET A 92 -15.61 -4.46 0.79
N LYS A 93 -16.71 -4.23 1.47
CA LYS A 93 -17.17 -2.89 1.82
C LYS A 93 -16.17 -2.17 2.72
N VAL A 94 -15.71 -2.83 3.79
CA VAL A 94 -14.78 -2.24 4.77
C VAL A 94 -13.42 -1.95 4.11
N ASN A 95 -12.86 -2.89 3.36
CA ASN A 95 -11.59 -2.67 2.66
C ASN A 95 -11.71 -1.60 1.56
N GLY A 96 -12.85 -1.52 0.85
CA GLY A 96 -13.13 -0.47 -0.13
C GLY A 96 -13.21 0.92 0.52
N ILE A 97 -13.91 1.06 1.64
CA ILE A 97 -13.95 2.32 2.42
C ILE A 97 -12.55 2.69 2.91
N ASN A 98 -11.79 1.74 3.45
CA ASN A 98 -10.42 1.98 3.90
C ASN A 98 -9.53 2.48 2.76
N SER A 99 -9.65 1.89 1.56
CA SER A 99 -8.95 2.35 0.36
C SER A 99 -9.34 3.78 -0.03
N SER A 100 -10.65 4.12 0.04
CA SER A 100 -11.12 5.49 -0.21
C SER A 100 -10.55 6.49 0.78
N ILE A 101 -10.57 6.18 2.07
CA ILE A 101 -10.02 7.04 3.12
C ILE A 101 -8.52 7.27 2.89
N THR A 102 -7.76 6.20 2.60
CA THR A 102 -6.33 6.30 2.31
C THR A 102 -6.06 7.20 1.11
N SER A 103 -6.85 7.05 0.04
CA SER A 103 -6.71 7.88 -1.17
C SER A 103 -7.09 9.34 -0.94
N LEU A 104 -8.13 9.61 -0.13
CA LEU A 104 -8.50 10.97 0.28
C LEU A 104 -7.41 11.61 1.14
N ILE A 105 -6.79 10.86 2.04
CA ILE A 105 -5.65 11.33 2.83
C ILE A 105 -4.49 11.69 1.91
N MET A 106 -4.14 10.84 0.95
CA MET A 106 -3.08 11.13 -0.03
C MET A 106 -3.39 12.37 -0.87
N PHE A 107 -4.65 12.58 -1.24
CA PHE A 107 -5.10 13.74 -1.98
C PHE A 107 -5.01 15.04 -1.17
N LEU A 108 -5.42 15.00 0.10
CA LEU A 108 -5.51 16.19 0.95
C LEU A 108 -4.20 16.51 1.69
N SER A 109 -3.34 15.53 1.94
CA SER A 109 -2.13 15.69 2.76
C SER A 109 -1.18 16.79 2.26
N PRO A 110 -0.87 16.94 0.97
CA PRO A 110 0.03 18.01 0.52
C PRO A 110 -0.55 19.40 0.79
N ALA A 111 -1.84 19.59 0.53
CA ALA A 111 -2.52 20.86 0.78
C ALA A 111 -2.62 21.17 2.28
N ALA A 112 -3.00 20.17 3.09
CA ALA A 112 -3.06 20.31 4.54
C ALA A 112 -1.68 20.61 5.14
N SER A 113 -0.64 19.92 4.69
CA SER A 113 0.73 20.17 5.14
C SER A 113 1.20 21.58 4.80
N ALA A 114 0.96 22.04 3.57
CA ALA A 114 1.29 23.41 3.16
C ALA A 114 0.53 24.46 3.99
N ALA A 115 -0.76 24.26 4.20
CA ALA A 115 -1.58 25.15 5.02
C ALA A 115 -1.09 25.22 6.48
N ILE A 116 -0.80 24.08 7.11
CA ILE A 116 -0.30 24.03 8.48
C ILE A 116 1.05 24.72 8.58
N LEU A 117 2.00 24.44 7.68
CA LEU A 117 3.34 25.02 7.70
C LEU A 117 3.36 26.51 7.35
N SER A 118 2.29 27.05 6.72
CA SER A 118 2.17 28.49 6.47
C SER A 118 1.82 29.30 7.72
N ILE A 119 1.16 28.69 8.70
CA ILE A 119 0.66 29.36 9.91
C ILE A 119 1.28 28.84 11.22
N ALA A 120 1.97 27.71 11.17
CA ALA A 120 2.53 27.04 12.32
C ALA A 120 3.94 26.52 12.04
N SER A 121 4.70 26.27 13.09
CA SER A 121 6.05 25.70 12.98
C SER A 121 6.03 24.19 12.73
N ILE A 122 7.15 23.64 12.27
CA ILE A 122 7.30 22.21 12.05
C ILE A 122 7.07 21.38 13.33
N GLU A 123 7.39 21.93 14.48
CA GLU A 123 7.17 21.31 15.78
C GLU A 123 5.67 21.04 16.02
N THR A 124 4.82 21.96 15.56
CA THR A 124 3.36 21.82 15.65
C THR A 124 2.87 20.59 14.89
N THR A 125 3.45 20.28 13.73
CA THR A 125 3.08 19.10 12.95
C THR A 125 3.40 17.80 13.70
N PHE A 126 4.51 17.76 14.47
CA PHE A 126 4.86 16.63 15.30
C PHE A 126 3.86 16.42 16.43
N PHE A 127 3.38 17.50 17.08
CA PHE A 127 2.34 17.38 18.10
C PHE A 127 1.00 16.92 17.53
N ILE A 128 0.62 17.35 16.34
CA ILE A 128 -0.58 16.83 15.66
C ILE A 128 -0.49 15.32 15.47
N ASP A 129 0.67 14.81 15.03
CA ASP A 129 0.92 13.38 14.86
C ASP A 129 0.76 12.61 16.20
N VAL A 130 1.34 13.14 17.29
CA VAL A 130 1.20 12.53 18.63
C VAL A 130 -0.25 12.51 19.11
N ILE A 131 -0.97 13.62 18.96
CA ILE A 131 -2.38 13.73 19.37
C ILE A 131 -3.25 12.73 18.59
N THR A 132 -3.09 12.67 17.26
CA THR A 132 -3.84 11.74 16.42
C THR A 132 -3.51 10.28 16.75
N ALA A 133 -2.24 9.96 17.04
CA ALA A 133 -1.85 8.63 17.50
C ALA A 133 -2.50 8.27 18.86
N MET A 134 -2.55 9.20 19.80
CA MET A 134 -3.25 9.00 21.08
C MET A 134 -4.74 8.72 20.89
N PHE A 135 -5.41 9.44 19.98
CA PHE A 135 -6.80 9.16 19.62
C PHE A 135 -6.96 7.75 19.01
N GLY A 136 -6.10 7.37 18.08
CA GLY A 136 -6.11 6.03 17.47
C GLY A 136 -5.95 4.92 18.49
N ILE A 137 -4.95 5.05 19.38
CA ILE A 137 -4.70 4.10 20.48
C ILE A 137 -5.89 4.03 21.43
N SER A 138 -6.50 5.19 21.79
CA SER A 138 -7.66 5.23 22.67
C SER A 138 -8.87 4.52 22.07
N ILE A 139 -9.13 4.72 20.77
CA ILE A 139 -10.20 4.00 20.05
C ILE A 139 -9.91 2.50 20.05
N MET A 140 -8.69 2.10 19.74
CA MET A 140 -8.28 0.69 19.77
C MET A 140 -8.44 0.08 21.16
N PHE A 141 -8.21 0.86 22.24
CA PHE A 141 -8.38 0.37 23.60
C PHE A 141 -9.85 0.00 23.91
N VAL A 142 -10.80 0.79 23.40
CA VAL A 142 -12.24 0.57 23.60
C VAL A 142 -12.78 -0.61 22.79
N ILE A 143 -12.24 -0.88 21.58
CA ILE A 143 -12.69 -1.97 20.73
C ILE A 143 -12.42 -3.32 21.41
N GLN A 144 -13.47 -4.09 21.66
CA GLN A 144 -13.33 -5.47 22.18
C GLN A 144 -13.00 -6.41 21.01
N VAL A 145 -11.86 -7.04 21.09
CA VAL A 145 -11.43 -8.08 20.14
C VAL A 145 -11.17 -9.35 20.93
N GLU A 146 -11.76 -10.45 20.51
CA GLU A 146 -11.42 -11.75 21.08
C GLU A 146 -9.94 -12.07 20.80
N GLY A 147 -9.18 -12.27 21.88
CA GLY A 147 -7.74 -12.45 21.79
C GLY A 147 -7.38 -13.74 21.04
N HIS A 148 -6.86 -13.61 19.85
CA HIS A 148 -6.35 -14.76 19.08
C HIS A 148 -4.87 -14.95 19.41
N VAL A 149 -4.57 -15.75 20.43
CA VAL A 149 -3.19 -16.10 20.78
C VAL A 149 -2.96 -17.58 20.47
N ASN A 150 -2.15 -17.84 19.47
CA ASN A 150 -1.76 -19.21 19.14
C ASN A 150 -0.61 -19.66 20.06
N VAL A 151 -0.97 -20.39 21.11
CA VAL A 151 -0.04 -20.84 22.16
C VAL A 151 1.07 -21.75 21.61
N GLU A 152 0.75 -22.61 20.63
CA GLU A 152 1.73 -23.50 20.01
C GLU A 152 2.81 -22.76 19.21
N SER A 153 2.46 -21.61 18.62
CA SER A 153 3.41 -20.81 17.84
C SER A 153 4.40 -20.03 18.71
N LYS A 154 4.11 -19.83 20.00
CA LYS A 154 5.01 -19.09 20.92
C LYS A 154 6.32 -19.84 21.23
N GLN A 155 6.35 -21.16 21.12
CA GLN A 155 7.55 -21.96 21.42
C GLN A 155 8.55 -22.06 20.26
N LYS A 156 8.18 -21.63 19.07
CA LYS A 156 9.02 -21.74 17.85
C LYS A 156 9.92 -20.53 17.67
N SER A 157 11.11 -20.71 17.11
CA SER A 157 12.00 -19.61 16.70
C SER A 157 11.35 -18.72 15.65
N ASN A 158 11.73 -17.42 15.57
CA ASN A 158 11.27 -16.51 14.53
C ASN A 158 11.64 -17.00 13.12
N LEU A 159 12.84 -17.58 12.95
CA LEU A 159 13.28 -18.15 11.68
C LEU A 159 12.43 -19.35 11.26
N GLN A 160 12.04 -20.19 12.21
CA GLN A 160 11.13 -21.30 11.93
C GLN A 160 9.75 -20.79 11.49
N GLY A 161 9.25 -19.74 12.14
CA GLY A 161 7.99 -19.10 11.76
C GLY A 161 8.01 -18.55 10.33
N ILE A 162 9.11 -17.89 9.93
CA ILE A 162 9.29 -17.41 8.55
C ILE A 162 9.32 -18.59 7.57
N LYS A 163 10.07 -19.66 7.89
CA LYS A 163 10.14 -20.86 7.06
C LYS A 163 8.78 -21.53 6.90
N GLU A 164 7.98 -21.60 7.96
CA GLU A 164 6.60 -22.10 7.90
C GLU A 164 5.71 -21.25 6.99
N GLY A 165 5.84 -19.92 7.01
CA GLY A 165 5.12 -19.04 6.07
C GLY A 165 5.47 -19.34 4.61
N PHE A 166 6.75 -19.54 4.30
CA PHE A 166 7.18 -19.94 2.96
C PHE A 166 6.75 -21.36 2.59
N SER A 167 6.72 -22.32 3.55
CA SER A 167 6.20 -23.67 3.33
C SER A 167 4.71 -23.63 3.00
N TYR A 168 3.93 -22.89 3.82
CA TYR A 168 2.51 -22.67 3.59
C TYR A 168 2.23 -22.10 2.19
N LEU A 169 3.05 -21.14 1.75
CA LEU A 169 2.94 -20.54 0.40
C LEU A 169 3.27 -21.59 -0.71
N LYS A 170 4.19 -22.52 -0.45
CA LYS A 170 4.51 -23.58 -1.42
C LYS A 170 3.39 -24.62 -1.52
N GLU A 171 2.76 -24.97 -0.41
CA GLU A 171 1.69 -25.96 -0.32
C GLU A 171 0.38 -25.41 -0.88
N ASN A 172 0.08 -24.11 -0.63
CA ASN A 172 -1.13 -23.45 -1.08
C ASN A 172 -0.95 -22.79 -2.46
N VAL A 173 -1.17 -23.58 -3.50
CA VAL A 173 -0.96 -23.18 -4.89
C VAL A 173 -1.78 -21.93 -5.28
N PHE A 174 -3.00 -21.79 -4.79
CA PHE A 174 -3.86 -20.63 -5.04
C PHE A 174 -3.25 -19.35 -4.47
N ILE A 175 -2.90 -19.35 -3.17
CA ILE A 175 -2.32 -18.19 -2.47
C ILE A 175 -0.98 -17.80 -3.09
N LYS A 176 -0.13 -18.78 -3.41
CA LYS A 176 1.13 -18.55 -4.12
C LYS A 176 0.92 -17.81 -5.44
N ARG A 177 -0.05 -18.24 -6.26
CA ARG A 177 -0.34 -17.60 -7.55
C ARG A 177 -0.92 -16.21 -7.37
N LEU A 178 -1.80 -16.02 -6.38
CA LEU A 178 -2.38 -14.72 -6.07
C LEU A 178 -1.31 -13.70 -5.68
N ILE A 179 -0.36 -14.08 -4.81
CA ILE A 179 0.75 -13.21 -4.41
C ILE A 179 1.71 -12.97 -5.58
N LEU A 180 2.01 -13.97 -6.39
CA LEU A 180 2.83 -13.80 -7.59
C LEU A 180 2.16 -12.86 -8.61
N LEU A 181 0.86 -13.01 -8.82
CA LEU A 181 0.09 -12.09 -9.68
C LEU A 181 0.19 -10.67 -9.15
N LEU A 182 -0.02 -10.46 -7.84
CA LEU A 182 0.14 -9.15 -7.21
C LEU A 182 1.52 -8.55 -7.49
N ILE A 183 2.59 -9.30 -7.23
CA ILE A 183 3.97 -8.84 -7.42
C ILE A 183 4.21 -8.44 -8.88
N ILE A 184 3.84 -9.32 -9.83
CA ILE A 184 4.04 -9.07 -11.26
C ILE A 184 3.28 -7.84 -11.70
N VAL A 185 2.00 -7.74 -11.35
CA VAL A 185 1.17 -6.58 -11.71
C VAL A 185 1.73 -5.30 -11.09
N MET A 186 2.13 -5.30 -9.81
CA MET A 186 2.72 -4.14 -9.13
C MET A 186 4.03 -3.66 -9.80
N ILE A 187 4.89 -4.58 -10.24
CA ILE A 187 6.10 -4.22 -11.00
C ILE A 187 5.72 -3.65 -12.37
N LEU A 188 4.77 -4.26 -13.07
CA LEU A 188 4.36 -3.81 -14.41
C LEU A 188 3.66 -2.44 -14.40
N ILE A 189 2.96 -2.09 -13.33
CA ILE A 189 2.31 -0.77 -13.20
C ILE A 189 3.24 0.32 -12.68
N SER A 190 4.42 -0.04 -12.16
CA SER A 190 5.37 0.92 -11.58
C SER A 190 5.80 2.04 -12.55
N PRO A 191 5.96 1.82 -13.88
CA PRO A 191 6.27 2.91 -14.81
C PRO A 191 5.23 4.02 -14.78
N ALA A 192 3.95 3.69 -14.65
CA ALA A 192 2.90 4.69 -14.52
C ALA A 192 3.03 5.52 -13.23
N ALA A 193 3.60 4.95 -12.16
CA ALA A 193 3.80 5.67 -10.91
C ALA A 193 5.01 6.60 -10.92
N PHE A 194 6.19 6.14 -11.40
CA PHE A 194 7.42 6.93 -11.26
C PHE A 194 7.87 7.64 -12.55
N LEU A 195 7.45 7.20 -13.75
CA LEU A 195 7.79 7.86 -15.01
C LEU A 195 6.74 8.92 -15.42
N THR A 196 5.57 8.93 -14.82
CA THR A 196 4.54 9.95 -15.06
C THR A 196 5.04 11.38 -14.95
N PRO A 197 5.80 11.79 -13.90
CA PRO A 197 6.36 13.15 -13.85
C PRO A 197 7.27 13.46 -15.04
N LEU A 198 8.06 12.50 -15.48
CA LEU A 198 8.94 12.65 -16.64
C LEU A 198 8.14 12.77 -17.93
N MET A 199 7.09 11.96 -18.11
CA MET A 199 6.20 12.05 -19.25
C MET A 199 5.48 13.40 -19.29
N VAL A 200 4.90 13.85 -18.18
CA VAL A 200 4.19 15.15 -18.13
C VAL A 200 5.12 16.28 -18.52
N THR A 201 6.35 16.32 -17.98
CA THR A 201 7.29 17.39 -18.29
C THR A 201 7.80 17.37 -19.72
N ARG A 202 8.00 16.20 -20.33
CA ARG A 202 8.48 16.05 -21.71
C ARG A 202 7.40 16.29 -22.74
N SER A 203 6.20 15.72 -22.52
CA SER A 203 5.14 15.67 -23.54
C SER A 203 4.14 16.84 -23.43
N PHE A 204 3.92 17.38 -22.23
CA PHE A 204 2.90 18.42 -22.01
C PHE A 204 3.45 19.74 -21.46
N GLY A 205 4.69 19.76 -20.97
CA GLY A 205 5.35 20.96 -20.45
C GLY A 205 5.73 20.85 -18.96
N ALA A 206 6.75 21.63 -18.57
CA ALA A 206 7.39 21.54 -17.25
C ALA A 206 6.72 22.40 -16.16
N GLU A 207 5.49 22.87 -16.38
CA GLU A 207 4.79 23.69 -15.40
C GLU A 207 4.35 22.84 -14.20
N MET A 208 4.68 23.32 -12.99
CA MET A 208 4.44 22.62 -11.74
C MET A 208 2.97 22.22 -11.52
N TRP A 209 2.02 23.07 -11.97
CA TRP A 209 0.60 22.77 -11.82
C TRP A 209 0.15 21.50 -12.55
N ARG A 210 0.82 21.12 -13.65
CA ARG A 210 0.50 19.88 -14.40
C ARG A 210 0.86 18.63 -13.61
N LEU A 211 2.00 18.66 -12.92
CA LEU A 211 2.39 17.57 -12.02
C LEU A 211 1.40 17.43 -10.88
N THR A 212 1.07 18.56 -10.24
CA THR A 212 0.08 18.58 -9.16
C THR A 212 -1.29 18.09 -9.64
N ALA A 213 -1.76 18.54 -10.80
CA ALA A 213 -3.02 18.10 -11.39
C ALA A 213 -3.03 16.60 -11.68
N SER A 214 -1.90 16.05 -12.15
CA SER A 214 -1.76 14.60 -12.38
C SER A 214 -1.91 13.81 -11.08
N GLU A 215 -1.19 14.17 -10.02
CA GLU A 215 -1.28 13.47 -8.72
C GLU A 215 -2.67 13.61 -8.09
N MET A 216 -3.26 14.80 -8.14
CA MET A 216 -4.61 15.04 -7.63
C MET A 216 -5.66 14.22 -8.39
N THR A 217 -5.54 14.17 -9.71
CA THR A 217 -6.49 13.42 -10.56
C THR A 217 -6.43 11.93 -10.28
N PHE A 218 -5.23 11.36 -10.14
CA PHE A 218 -5.05 9.96 -9.75
C PHE A 218 -5.66 9.67 -8.37
N SER A 219 -5.34 10.51 -7.37
CA SER A 219 -5.82 10.32 -5.99
C SER A 219 -7.34 10.46 -5.87
N ALA A 220 -7.93 11.42 -6.61
CA ALA A 220 -9.38 11.58 -6.71
C ALA A 220 -10.04 10.33 -7.35
N GLY A 221 -9.43 9.81 -8.42
CA GLY A 221 -9.86 8.55 -9.04
C GLY A 221 -9.80 7.39 -8.06
N ALA A 222 -8.70 7.26 -7.31
CA ALA A 222 -8.53 6.18 -6.34
C ALA A 222 -9.54 6.28 -5.18
N ALA A 223 -9.86 7.49 -4.71
CA ALA A 223 -10.93 7.70 -3.73
C ALA A 223 -12.29 7.27 -4.28
N ALA A 224 -12.62 7.68 -5.51
CA ALA A 224 -13.85 7.28 -6.19
C ALA A 224 -13.92 5.76 -6.42
N GLY A 225 -12.80 5.13 -6.81
CA GLY A 225 -12.68 3.68 -6.99
C GLY A 225 -12.89 2.89 -5.70
N GLY A 226 -12.40 3.39 -4.57
CA GLY A 226 -12.66 2.79 -3.26
C GLY A 226 -14.13 2.86 -2.86
N VAL A 227 -14.81 4.00 -3.11
CA VAL A 227 -16.26 4.11 -2.92
C VAL A 227 -17.01 3.16 -3.86
N LEU A 228 -16.61 3.11 -5.12
CA LEU A 228 -17.21 2.22 -6.13
C LEU A 228 -17.15 0.76 -5.68
N ILE A 229 -15.96 0.26 -5.29
CA ILE A 229 -15.82 -1.14 -4.88
C ILE A 229 -16.54 -1.44 -3.56
N ALA A 230 -16.60 -0.46 -2.64
CA ALA A 230 -17.35 -0.58 -1.39
C ALA A 230 -18.85 -0.66 -1.62
N ALA A 231 -19.39 0.10 -2.58
CA ALA A 231 -20.82 0.14 -2.91
C ALA A 231 -21.24 -1.06 -3.77
N TRP A 232 -20.44 -1.41 -4.79
CA TRP A 232 -20.74 -2.50 -5.71
C TRP A 232 -20.49 -3.88 -5.10
N GLY A 233 -19.45 -4.03 -4.26
CA GLY A 233 -19.05 -5.30 -3.66
C GLY A 233 -18.31 -6.24 -4.61
N GLY A 234 -18.14 -5.90 -5.88
CA GLY A 234 -17.51 -6.74 -6.90
C GLY A 234 -18.40 -7.89 -7.40
N PHE A 235 -17.85 -8.72 -8.27
CA PHE A 235 -18.51 -9.95 -8.71
C PHE A 235 -18.50 -11.01 -7.59
N PRO A 236 -19.44 -11.99 -7.62
CA PRO A 236 -19.44 -13.11 -6.68
C PRO A 236 -18.09 -13.83 -6.63
N ASN A 237 -17.48 -14.08 -7.77
CA ASN A 237 -16.09 -14.52 -7.84
C ASN A 237 -15.15 -13.29 -7.81
N ARG A 238 -14.44 -13.10 -6.70
CA ARG A 238 -13.49 -12.00 -6.47
C ARG A 238 -12.40 -11.93 -7.55
N MET A 239 -12.01 -13.07 -8.12
CA MET A 239 -11.01 -13.13 -9.19
C MET A 239 -11.49 -12.47 -10.48
N HIS A 240 -12.79 -12.53 -10.79
CA HIS A 240 -13.34 -11.82 -11.96
C HIS A 240 -13.25 -10.29 -11.78
N THR A 241 -13.49 -9.80 -10.56
CA THR A 241 -13.31 -8.37 -10.25
C THR A 241 -11.84 -7.96 -10.41
N THR A 242 -10.93 -8.76 -9.88
CA THR A 242 -9.48 -8.55 -10.01
C THR A 242 -9.03 -8.55 -11.46
N ALA A 243 -9.52 -9.52 -12.26
CA ALA A 243 -9.19 -9.62 -13.68
C ALA A 243 -9.73 -8.44 -14.50
N LEU A 244 -10.98 -8.02 -14.26
CA LEU A 244 -11.56 -6.85 -14.91
C LEU A 244 -10.78 -5.57 -14.57
N ALA A 245 -10.48 -5.36 -13.28
CA ALA A 245 -9.69 -4.20 -12.86
C ALA A 245 -8.29 -4.21 -13.48
N CYS A 246 -7.63 -5.37 -13.55
CA CYS A 246 -6.34 -5.54 -14.19
C CYS A 246 -6.42 -5.25 -15.70
N ALA A 247 -7.44 -5.74 -16.39
CA ALA A 247 -7.65 -5.49 -17.81
C ALA A 247 -7.90 -4.01 -18.09
N LEU A 248 -8.78 -3.38 -17.33
CA LEU A 248 -9.05 -1.94 -17.44
C LEU A 248 -7.78 -1.13 -17.16
N TYR A 249 -7.01 -1.49 -16.13
CA TYR A 249 -5.74 -0.82 -15.82
C TYR A 249 -4.78 -0.90 -17.03
N GLY A 250 -4.58 -2.08 -17.61
CA GLY A 250 -3.72 -2.28 -18.77
C GLY A 250 -4.16 -1.46 -20.00
N LEU A 251 -5.47 -1.44 -20.30
CA LEU A 251 -6.03 -0.63 -21.39
C LEU A 251 -5.81 0.87 -21.16
N LEU A 252 -6.08 1.34 -19.96
CA LEU A 252 -5.92 2.75 -19.61
C LEU A 252 -4.44 3.18 -19.60
N MET A 253 -3.53 2.27 -19.24
CA MET A 253 -2.09 2.49 -19.30
C MET A 253 -1.62 2.65 -20.76
N ILE A 254 -2.15 1.87 -21.69
CA ILE A 254 -1.96 2.07 -23.13
C ILE A 254 -2.53 3.44 -23.53
N GLY A 255 -3.73 3.78 -23.03
CA GLY A 255 -4.35 5.09 -23.24
C GLY A 255 -3.49 6.26 -22.80
N LEU A 256 -2.80 6.15 -21.63
CA LEU A 256 -1.83 7.16 -21.19
C LEU A 256 -0.69 7.33 -22.20
N GLY A 257 -0.14 6.21 -22.69
CA GLY A 257 0.97 6.22 -23.64
C GLY A 257 0.63 6.83 -25.00
N ILE A 258 -0.65 6.86 -25.40
CA ILE A 258 -1.11 7.44 -26.67
C ILE A 258 -1.84 8.77 -26.52
N ALA A 259 -1.94 9.33 -25.31
CA ALA A 259 -2.69 10.56 -25.04
C ALA A 259 -2.09 11.78 -25.77
N PRO A 260 -2.77 12.41 -26.73
CA PRO A 260 -2.21 13.50 -27.52
C PRO A 260 -2.26 14.85 -26.81
N ILE A 261 -3.12 15.02 -25.82
CA ILE A 261 -3.34 16.25 -25.08
C ILE A 261 -3.42 15.99 -23.57
N PHE A 262 -3.00 16.97 -22.78
CA PHE A 262 -2.93 16.84 -21.31
C PHE A 262 -4.29 16.52 -20.66
N THR A 263 -5.40 17.09 -21.16
CA THR A 263 -6.74 16.79 -20.64
C THR A 263 -7.10 15.31 -20.80
N MET A 264 -6.80 14.70 -21.94
CA MET A 264 -7.03 13.27 -22.19
C MET A 264 -6.16 12.40 -21.29
N TYR A 265 -4.90 12.80 -21.07
CA TYR A 265 -4.01 12.20 -20.10
C TYR A 265 -4.62 12.23 -18.69
N LEU A 266 -5.17 13.36 -18.23
CA LEU A 266 -5.82 13.48 -16.90
C LEU A 266 -7.04 12.55 -16.79
N VAL A 267 -7.85 12.42 -17.85
CA VAL A 267 -8.99 11.48 -17.85
C VAL A 267 -8.52 10.04 -17.69
N PHE A 268 -7.52 9.61 -18.46
CA PHE A 268 -6.95 8.27 -18.28
C PHE A 268 -6.36 8.07 -16.90
N ASN A 269 -5.65 9.06 -16.38
CA ASN A 269 -5.04 9.01 -15.05
C ASN A 269 -6.09 8.90 -13.93
N PHE A 270 -7.21 9.62 -14.05
CA PHE A 270 -8.37 9.48 -13.15
C PHE A 270 -8.96 8.08 -13.19
N LEU A 271 -9.19 7.54 -14.39
CA LEU A 271 -9.74 6.20 -14.57
C LEU A 271 -8.79 5.12 -14.06
N ILE A 272 -7.47 5.28 -14.24
CA ILE A 272 -6.44 4.41 -13.64
C ILE A 272 -6.56 4.46 -12.12
N GLY A 273 -6.72 5.64 -11.53
CA GLY A 273 -6.99 5.78 -10.10
C GLY A 273 -8.16 4.92 -9.64
N ILE A 274 -9.30 4.95 -10.37
CA ILE A 274 -10.48 4.13 -10.05
C ILE A 274 -10.16 2.63 -10.06
N THR A 275 -9.35 2.16 -10.99
CA THR A 275 -9.05 0.72 -11.12
C THR A 275 -8.16 0.18 -10.00
N MET A 276 -7.35 1.02 -9.36
CA MET A 276 -6.40 0.61 -8.34
C MET A 276 -7.06 -0.04 -7.10
N PRO A 277 -8.07 0.58 -6.43
CA PRO A 277 -8.82 -0.07 -5.36
C PRO A 277 -9.62 -1.28 -5.85
N CYS A 278 -10.16 -1.23 -7.07
CA CYS A 278 -10.88 -2.35 -7.67
C CYS A 278 -9.99 -3.59 -7.92
N PHE A 279 -8.67 -3.40 -8.02
CA PHE A 279 -7.69 -4.48 -8.06
C PHE A 279 -7.26 -4.92 -6.65
N ASN A 280 -6.83 -3.97 -5.80
CA ASN A 280 -6.24 -4.29 -4.51
C ASN A 280 -7.25 -4.83 -3.49
N THR A 281 -8.48 -4.29 -3.44
CA THR A 281 -9.49 -4.69 -2.46
C THR A 281 -9.89 -6.17 -2.62
N PRO A 282 -10.25 -6.68 -3.81
CA PRO A 282 -10.58 -8.11 -3.97
C PRO A 282 -9.40 -9.03 -3.64
N VAL A 283 -8.17 -8.65 -3.99
CA VAL A 283 -6.96 -9.42 -3.64
C VAL A 283 -6.79 -9.51 -2.12
N THR A 284 -6.94 -8.38 -1.42
CA THR A 284 -6.87 -8.33 0.05
C THR A 284 -7.96 -9.20 0.69
N VAL A 285 -9.19 -9.09 0.19
CA VAL A 285 -10.34 -9.89 0.69
C VAL A 285 -10.13 -11.37 0.44
N LEU A 286 -9.62 -11.76 -0.74
CA LEU A 286 -9.29 -13.16 -1.02
C LEU A 286 -8.25 -13.71 -0.03
N LEU A 287 -7.24 -12.93 0.31
CA LEU A 287 -6.28 -13.33 1.34
C LEU A 287 -6.94 -13.44 2.71
N GLN A 288 -7.84 -12.52 3.08
CA GLN A 288 -8.59 -12.54 4.33
C GLN A 288 -9.56 -13.73 4.43
N GLU A 289 -10.12 -14.18 3.30
CA GLU A 289 -11.09 -15.28 3.24
C GLU A 289 -10.43 -16.67 3.12
N LYS A 290 -9.32 -16.79 2.38
CA LYS A 290 -8.71 -18.07 1.99
C LYS A 290 -7.48 -18.45 2.80
N VAL A 291 -6.81 -17.51 3.42
CA VAL A 291 -5.67 -17.78 4.30
C VAL A 291 -6.20 -18.19 5.67
N GLU A 292 -5.57 -19.18 6.29
CA GLU A 292 -5.89 -19.58 7.65
C GLU A 292 -5.59 -18.43 8.64
N PRO A 293 -6.46 -18.21 9.65
CA PRO A 293 -6.26 -17.13 10.63
C PRO A 293 -4.89 -17.16 11.32
N SER A 294 -4.30 -18.35 11.50
CA SER A 294 -2.97 -18.59 12.07
C SER A 294 -1.81 -18.15 11.19
N MET A 295 -2.06 -17.88 9.89
CA MET A 295 -1.08 -17.51 8.88
C MET A 295 -1.30 -16.09 8.32
N HIS A 296 -2.34 -15.37 8.76
CA HIS A 296 -2.68 -14.03 8.27
C HIS A 296 -1.51 -13.06 8.41
N GLY A 297 -0.86 -13.02 9.59
CA GLY A 297 0.26 -12.12 9.83
C GLY A 297 1.39 -12.33 8.83
N ARG A 298 1.80 -13.59 8.60
CA ARG A 298 2.87 -13.95 7.66
C ARG A 298 2.51 -13.61 6.22
N MET A 299 1.29 -13.91 5.78
CA MET A 299 0.86 -13.62 4.41
C MET A 299 0.72 -12.12 4.15
N PHE A 300 0.13 -11.35 5.07
CA PHE A 300 0.05 -9.89 4.91
C PHE A 300 1.41 -9.20 5.03
N SER A 301 2.34 -9.73 5.82
CA SER A 301 3.72 -9.25 5.83
C SER A 301 4.43 -9.49 4.49
N LEU A 302 4.22 -10.65 3.85
CA LEU A 302 4.76 -10.90 2.50
C LEU A 302 4.16 -9.95 1.46
N VAL A 303 2.86 -9.67 1.53
CA VAL A 303 2.20 -8.68 0.67
C VAL A 303 2.78 -7.28 0.91
N GLN A 304 2.99 -6.90 2.17
CA GLN A 304 3.62 -5.62 2.53
C GLN A 304 5.02 -5.48 1.93
N ILE A 305 5.84 -6.52 2.04
CA ILE A 305 7.18 -6.55 1.43
C ILE A 305 7.09 -6.43 -0.09
N ALA A 306 6.17 -7.19 -0.71
CA ALA A 306 5.95 -7.14 -2.15
C ALA A 306 5.59 -5.72 -2.63
N ASN A 307 4.65 -5.06 -1.93
CA ASN A 307 4.26 -3.69 -2.23
C ASN A 307 5.41 -2.69 -2.05
N SER A 308 6.18 -2.83 -0.97
CA SER A 308 7.31 -1.95 -0.68
C SER A 308 8.48 -2.13 -1.65
N CYS A 309 8.69 -3.35 -2.17
CA CYS A 309 9.75 -3.66 -3.13
C CYS A 309 9.34 -3.38 -4.58
N ALA A 310 8.04 -3.35 -4.89
CA ALA A 310 7.58 -3.26 -6.28
C ALA A 310 8.06 -1.99 -6.99
N LEU A 311 7.98 -0.84 -6.35
CA LEU A 311 8.43 0.43 -6.93
C LEU A 311 9.95 0.48 -7.13
N PRO A 312 10.81 0.15 -6.13
CA PRO A 312 12.25 0.06 -6.33
C PRO A 312 12.66 -0.93 -7.42
N LEU A 313 12.03 -2.11 -7.46
CA LEU A 313 12.30 -3.10 -8.52
C LEU A 313 11.88 -2.58 -9.89
N GLY A 314 10.72 -1.92 -9.97
CA GLY A 314 10.28 -1.26 -11.18
C GLY A 314 11.26 -0.17 -11.65
N MET A 315 11.78 0.65 -10.74
CA MET A 315 12.79 1.66 -11.05
C MET A 315 14.09 1.05 -11.59
N ILE A 316 14.54 -0.07 -11.03
CA ILE A 316 15.74 -0.79 -11.48
C ILE A 316 15.53 -1.35 -12.90
N ILE A 317 14.33 -1.83 -13.23
CA ILE A 317 14.02 -2.42 -14.54
C ILE A 317 13.73 -1.33 -15.58
N PHE A 318 12.81 -0.43 -15.28
CA PHE A 318 12.28 0.55 -16.23
C PHE A 318 13.07 1.87 -16.25
N GLY A 319 13.87 2.16 -15.21
CA GLY A 319 14.74 3.34 -15.18
C GLY A 319 15.72 3.37 -16.37
N PRO A 320 16.60 2.36 -16.49
CA PRO A 320 17.51 2.29 -17.63
C PRO A 320 16.79 2.19 -18.99
N LEU A 321 15.61 1.55 -19.03
CA LEU A 321 14.83 1.47 -20.25
C LEU A 321 14.24 2.84 -20.67
N SER A 322 13.97 3.73 -19.71
CA SER A 322 13.48 5.10 -20.00
C SER A 322 14.54 6.03 -20.61
N ASP A 323 15.82 5.62 -20.56
CA ASP A 323 16.91 6.30 -21.26
C ASP A 323 17.02 5.85 -22.73
N MET A 324 16.54 4.63 -23.04
CA MET A 324 16.60 4.03 -24.37
C MET A 324 15.31 4.17 -25.17
N PHE A 325 14.17 4.18 -24.50
CA PHE A 325 12.83 4.24 -25.07
C PHE A 325 12.04 5.41 -24.50
N SER A 326 11.09 5.94 -25.28
CA SER A 326 10.19 6.96 -24.73
C SER A 326 9.30 6.38 -23.64
N VAL A 327 8.88 7.23 -22.69
CA VAL A 327 8.00 6.83 -21.57
C VAL A 327 6.67 6.28 -22.10
N GLU A 328 6.16 6.88 -23.18
CA GLU A 328 4.93 6.47 -23.86
C GLU A 328 5.00 5.01 -24.32
N VAL A 329 6.11 4.65 -24.97
CA VAL A 329 6.36 3.28 -25.44
C VAL A 329 6.43 2.29 -24.27
N LEU A 330 7.11 2.67 -23.16
CA LEU A 330 7.19 1.82 -21.97
C LEU A 330 5.82 1.62 -21.32
N LEU A 331 4.99 2.63 -21.27
CA LEU A 331 3.61 2.54 -20.76
C LEU A 331 2.75 1.60 -21.63
N ILE A 332 2.87 1.69 -22.94
CA ILE A 332 2.14 0.82 -23.87
C ILE A 332 2.54 -0.64 -23.67
N TYR A 333 3.84 -0.95 -23.69
CA TYR A 333 4.29 -2.33 -23.49
C TYR A 333 3.92 -2.88 -22.11
N ALA A 334 4.13 -2.11 -21.06
CA ALA A 334 3.74 -2.53 -19.72
C ALA A 334 2.23 -2.75 -19.62
N GLY A 335 1.40 -1.88 -20.23
CA GLY A 335 -0.05 -2.07 -20.33
C GLY A 335 -0.45 -3.35 -21.05
N ILE A 336 0.23 -3.68 -22.16
CA ILE A 336 0.02 -4.96 -22.89
C ILE A 336 0.34 -6.16 -21.98
N PHE A 337 1.45 -6.12 -21.24
CA PHE A 337 1.79 -7.20 -20.30
C PHE A 337 0.78 -7.33 -19.15
N VAL A 338 0.23 -6.21 -18.66
CA VAL A 338 -0.86 -6.21 -17.67
C VAL A 338 -2.12 -6.86 -18.25
N LEU A 339 -2.45 -6.60 -19.52
CA LEU A 339 -3.55 -7.29 -20.22
C LEU A 339 -3.32 -8.80 -20.33
N PHE A 340 -2.09 -9.25 -20.60
CA PHE A 340 -1.76 -10.68 -20.58
C PHE A 340 -1.96 -11.29 -19.20
N CYS A 341 -1.60 -10.57 -18.11
CA CYS A 341 -1.90 -11.02 -16.76
C CYS A 341 -3.41 -11.16 -16.52
N ALA A 342 -4.20 -10.18 -16.94
CA ALA A 342 -5.67 -10.25 -16.83
C ALA A 342 -6.24 -11.45 -17.60
N MET A 343 -5.80 -11.65 -18.84
CA MET A 343 -6.20 -12.78 -19.67
C MET A 343 -5.81 -14.12 -19.02
N TYR A 344 -4.60 -14.21 -18.48
CA TYR A 344 -4.16 -15.41 -17.75
C TYR A 344 -5.07 -15.73 -16.55
N VAL A 345 -5.51 -14.71 -15.80
CA VAL A 345 -6.44 -14.92 -14.67
C VAL A 345 -7.78 -15.47 -15.16
N VAL A 346 -8.33 -14.94 -16.26
CA VAL A 346 -9.63 -15.37 -16.82
C VAL A 346 -9.56 -16.79 -17.41
N LEU A 347 -8.50 -17.09 -18.16
CA LEU A 347 -8.37 -18.37 -18.87
C LEU A 347 -7.90 -19.52 -17.94
N SER A 348 -7.31 -19.21 -16.82
CA SER A 348 -6.77 -20.22 -15.91
C SER A 348 -7.87 -20.76 -15.00
N LYS A 349 -8.36 -21.97 -15.27
CA LYS A 349 -9.25 -22.74 -14.35
C LYS A 349 -8.70 -22.88 -12.91
N ARG A 350 -7.46 -22.53 -12.72
CA ARG A 350 -6.74 -22.62 -11.43
C ARG A 350 -7.05 -21.46 -10.48
N PHE A 351 -7.82 -20.47 -10.91
CA PHE A 351 -8.39 -19.36 -10.14
C PHE A 351 -9.92 -19.49 -10.00
N GLU A 352 -10.52 -20.58 -10.48
CA GLU A 352 -11.91 -20.90 -10.18
C GLU A 352 -12.00 -21.28 -8.69
N VAL A 353 -12.75 -20.49 -7.92
CA VAL A 353 -12.94 -20.65 -6.46
C VAL A 353 -14.40 -20.99 -6.19
#